data_37e4787a2059fe671ec1f90b9b0ff3ec
#
_entry.id   37e4787a2059fe671ec1f90b9b0ff3ec
#
_cell.length_a   1.000
_cell.length_b   1.000
_cell.length_c   1.000
_cell.angle_alpha   90.00
_cell.angle_beta   90.00
_cell.angle_gamma   90.00
#
_symmetry.space_group_name_H-M   'P 1'
#
loop_
_entity.id
_entity.type
_entity.pdbx_description
1 polymer ?
#
loop_
_entity_poly.entity_id
_entity_poly.type
_entity_poly.pdbx_seq_one_letter_code
_entity_poly.pdbx_strand_id
1 'polypeptide(L)'
;LIESHGCEFYVVELRVDFLSPEEQLNVRKFPTMVSKPCILTIRREMDGGKFSGSDFSRTTLFARALSFANTDKSKNFAYVDFEDDFNIPSIQDAAQAFGVKIIRSHHNMTGPVSNIREKMATMRKTGYEIPKIAFMPRSLADVETLFREASQIKDFDFILCAMGVEGFPSRVLASLSNSYLTFVSPKEVIEHTKFLGHIDPETLQNLYSFSSITKDTSLYGITAWPSIDSSV
;
A
#
# COMPACT_ATOMS: atom_id res chain seq x y z
N LEU A 1 9.31 18.33 -0.85
CA LEU A 1 9.75 16.95 -0.50
C LEU A 1 9.52 15.97 -1.66
N ILE A 2 8.32 15.91 -2.23
CA ILE A 2 7.99 14.97 -3.32
C ILE A 2 8.73 15.31 -4.62
N GLU A 3 8.96 16.58 -4.90
CA GLU A 3 9.64 17.05 -6.12
C GLU A 3 11.17 17.09 -6.00
N SER A 4 11.72 17.10 -4.79
CA SER A 4 13.18 17.21 -4.55
C SER A 4 13.94 15.88 -4.67
N HIS A 5 13.25 14.76 -4.63
CA HIS A 5 13.86 13.44 -4.73
C HIS A 5 13.68 12.94 -6.17
N GLY A 6 14.68 13.05 -7.00
CA GLY A 6 14.70 12.57 -8.39
C GLY A 6 14.44 11.07 -8.57
N CYS A 7 13.75 10.45 -7.60
CA CYS A 7 13.40 9.06 -7.54
C CYS A 7 12.10 8.81 -8.30
N GLU A 8 12.11 7.79 -9.12
CA GLU A 8 10.96 7.32 -9.88
C GLU A 8 9.94 6.63 -8.96
N PHE A 9 9.00 7.37 -8.41
CA PHE A 9 7.77 6.81 -7.86
C PHE A 9 6.60 7.18 -8.77
N TYR A 10 5.65 6.27 -8.88
CA TYR A 10 4.54 6.40 -9.81
C TYR A 10 3.26 6.94 -9.16
N VAL A 11 3.12 6.75 -7.86
CA VAL A 11 1.92 7.10 -7.08
C VAL A 11 2.33 7.64 -5.71
N VAL A 12 1.61 8.64 -5.22
CA VAL A 12 1.82 9.23 -3.89
C VAL A 12 0.66 8.84 -2.97
N GLU A 13 0.94 8.23 -1.82
CA GLU A 13 -0.07 7.96 -0.80
C GLU A 13 -0.12 9.12 0.20
N LEU A 14 -1.28 9.78 0.30
CA LEU A 14 -1.56 10.75 1.36
C LEU A 14 -2.15 10.03 2.58
N ARG A 15 -1.38 9.99 3.65
CA ARG A 15 -1.78 9.45 4.95
C ARG A 15 -2.43 10.55 5.79
N VAL A 16 -3.74 10.70 5.65
CA VAL A 16 -4.52 11.74 6.34
C VAL A 16 -4.52 11.56 7.86
N ASP A 17 -4.32 10.36 8.32
CA ASP A 17 -4.21 10.01 9.73
C ASP A 17 -2.97 10.59 10.43
N PHE A 18 -1.98 11.09 9.68
CA PHE A 18 -0.82 11.81 10.22
C PHE A 18 -0.96 13.33 10.17
N LEU A 19 -2.02 13.85 9.55
CA LEU A 19 -2.23 15.28 9.38
C LEU A 19 -2.87 15.91 10.63
N SER A 20 -2.52 17.17 10.90
CA SER A 20 -3.21 17.99 11.89
C SER A 20 -4.67 18.26 11.49
N PRO A 21 -5.55 18.62 12.43
CA PRO A 21 -6.94 18.97 12.09
C PRO A 21 -7.07 20.08 11.05
N GLU A 22 -6.18 21.06 11.08
CA GLU A 22 -6.16 22.17 10.10
C GLU A 22 -5.79 21.67 8.70
N GLU A 23 -4.80 20.79 8.60
CA GLU A 23 -4.38 20.20 7.33
C GLU A 23 -5.48 19.31 6.75
N GLN A 24 -6.20 18.56 7.59
CA GLN A 24 -7.31 17.70 7.18
C GLN A 24 -8.44 18.48 6.47
N LEU A 25 -8.61 19.77 6.77
CA LEU A 25 -9.59 20.62 6.08
C LEU A 25 -9.27 20.83 4.59
N ASN A 26 -8.01 20.67 4.20
CA ASN A 26 -7.53 20.92 2.85
C ASN A 26 -7.18 19.64 2.07
N VAL A 27 -7.48 18.46 2.59
CA VAL A 27 -7.13 17.16 1.99
C VAL A 27 -7.52 17.05 0.52
N ARG A 28 -8.70 17.55 0.14
CA ARG A 28 -9.20 17.54 -1.25
C ARG A 28 -8.29 18.28 -2.25
N LYS A 29 -7.47 19.21 -1.78
CA LYS A 29 -6.56 19.99 -2.63
C LYS A 29 -5.25 19.27 -2.90
N PHE A 30 -4.93 18.23 -2.15
CA PHE A 30 -3.64 17.56 -2.23
C PHE A 30 -3.29 17.09 -3.66
N PRO A 31 -4.20 16.46 -4.42
CA PRO A 31 -3.88 16.04 -5.79
C PRO A 31 -3.55 17.20 -6.74
N THR A 32 -3.94 18.45 -6.40
CA THR A 32 -3.56 19.62 -7.21
C THR A 32 -2.16 20.14 -6.92
N MET A 33 -1.53 19.66 -5.83
CA MET A 33 -0.22 20.12 -5.36
C MET A 33 0.91 19.19 -5.83
N VAL A 34 0.58 18.04 -6.41
CA VAL A 34 1.55 17.05 -6.87
C VAL A 34 1.26 16.63 -8.30
N SER A 35 2.31 16.27 -9.03
CA SER A 35 2.20 15.87 -10.45
C SER A 35 1.90 14.39 -10.67
N LYS A 36 1.84 13.60 -9.60
CA LYS A 36 1.63 12.14 -9.66
C LYS A 36 0.22 11.77 -9.19
N PRO A 37 -0.33 10.64 -9.65
CA PRO A 37 -1.58 10.09 -9.10
C PRO A 37 -1.50 9.91 -7.60
N CYS A 38 -2.61 10.18 -6.89
CA CYS A 38 -2.64 10.14 -5.43
C CYS A 38 -3.60 9.07 -4.90
N ILE A 39 -3.18 8.41 -3.82
CA ILE A 39 -4.02 7.53 -3.01
C ILE A 39 -4.46 8.31 -1.77
N LEU A 40 -5.76 8.31 -1.49
CA LEU A 40 -6.33 8.82 -0.25
C LEU A 40 -6.39 7.67 0.78
N THR A 41 -5.70 7.81 1.90
CA THR A 41 -5.71 6.82 2.99
C THR A 41 -5.95 7.49 4.33
N ILE A 42 -6.92 6.95 5.11
CA ILE A 42 -7.21 7.35 6.49
C ILE A 42 -7.15 6.09 7.36
N ARG A 43 -5.93 5.69 7.76
CA ARG A 43 -5.67 4.40 8.40
C ARG A 43 -5.96 4.43 9.90
N ARG A 44 -6.76 3.47 10.39
CA ARG A 44 -7.08 3.29 11.82
C ARG A 44 -5.87 2.79 12.61
N GLU A 45 -5.83 3.06 13.90
CA GLU A 45 -4.79 2.55 14.80
C GLU A 45 -4.72 1.02 14.79
N MET A 46 -5.87 0.34 14.79
CA MET A 46 -5.92 -1.13 14.75
C MET A 46 -5.33 -1.74 13.47
N ASP A 47 -5.27 -0.97 12.40
CA ASP A 47 -4.69 -1.34 11.10
C ASP A 47 -3.27 -0.76 10.90
N GLY A 48 -2.62 -0.36 11.99
CA GLY A 48 -1.26 0.19 11.98
C GLY A 48 -1.16 1.66 11.60
N GLY A 49 -2.26 2.40 11.65
CA GLY A 49 -2.31 3.85 11.41
C GLY A 49 -2.28 4.70 12.69
N LYS A 50 -2.75 5.94 12.55
CA LYS A 50 -2.84 6.94 13.62
C LYS A 50 -4.26 7.50 13.83
N PHE A 51 -5.22 7.09 13.00
CA PHE A 51 -6.58 7.59 13.14
C PHE A 51 -7.28 6.91 14.32
N SER A 52 -7.57 7.70 15.38
CA SER A 52 -8.25 7.29 16.61
C SER A 52 -9.69 7.81 16.72
N GLY A 53 -10.17 8.53 15.68
CA GLY A 53 -11.53 9.06 15.67
C GLY A 53 -12.60 8.00 15.44
N SER A 54 -13.88 8.41 15.56
CA SER A 54 -15.02 7.54 15.27
C SER A 54 -15.17 7.23 13.77
N ASP A 55 -15.87 6.15 13.44
CA ASP A 55 -16.20 5.83 12.03
C ASP A 55 -17.02 6.94 11.37
N PHE A 56 -17.84 7.67 12.10
CA PHE A 56 -18.57 8.83 11.61
C PHE A 56 -17.60 9.96 11.20
N SER A 57 -16.64 10.31 12.05
CA SER A 57 -15.64 11.33 11.73
C SER A 57 -14.76 10.92 10.55
N ARG A 58 -14.39 9.65 10.46
CA ARG A 58 -13.62 9.09 9.35
C ARG A 58 -14.41 9.14 8.03
N THR A 59 -15.68 8.73 8.07
CA THR A 59 -16.59 8.84 6.92
C THR A 59 -16.72 10.28 6.43
N THR A 60 -16.81 11.24 7.35
CA THR A 60 -16.86 12.67 7.03
C THR A 60 -15.58 13.14 6.33
N LEU A 61 -14.41 12.67 6.76
CA LEU A 61 -13.15 13.00 6.11
C LEU A 61 -13.06 12.42 4.68
N PHE A 62 -13.47 11.16 4.49
CA PHE A 62 -13.57 10.58 3.15
C PHE A 62 -14.54 11.36 2.26
N ALA A 63 -15.72 11.68 2.78
CA ALA A 63 -16.71 12.48 2.03
C ALA A 63 -16.15 13.84 1.61
N ARG A 64 -15.45 14.55 2.50
CA ARG A 64 -14.79 15.82 2.18
C ARG A 64 -13.71 15.69 1.12
N ALA A 65 -12.89 14.66 1.23
CA ALA A 65 -11.78 14.45 0.30
C ALA A 65 -12.26 14.08 -1.10
N LEU A 66 -13.35 13.31 -1.21
CA LEU A 66 -13.92 12.85 -2.48
C LEU A 66 -14.99 13.80 -3.04
N SER A 67 -15.54 14.72 -2.22
CA SER A 67 -16.55 15.68 -2.70
C SER A 67 -15.90 16.76 -3.57
N PHE A 68 -16.72 17.36 -4.42
CA PHE A 68 -16.29 18.45 -5.30
C PHE A 68 -15.11 18.06 -6.20
N ALA A 69 -15.21 16.90 -6.80
CA ALA A 69 -14.25 16.44 -7.79
C ALA A 69 -14.04 17.51 -8.87
N ASN A 70 -12.78 17.73 -9.23
CA ASN A 70 -12.43 18.62 -10.33
C ASN A 70 -12.87 17.97 -11.65
N THR A 71 -13.30 18.76 -12.62
CA THR A 71 -13.57 18.30 -13.98
C THR A 71 -12.33 17.72 -14.66
N ASP A 72 -11.16 18.26 -14.33
CA ASP A 72 -9.88 17.66 -14.67
C ASP A 72 -9.58 16.52 -13.70
N LYS A 73 -9.74 15.28 -14.16
CA LYS A 73 -9.57 14.07 -13.36
C LYS A 73 -8.16 13.92 -12.77
N SER A 74 -7.14 14.52 -13.40
CA SER A 74 -5.77 14.47 -12.88
C SER A 74 -5.59 15.24 -11.57
N LYS A 75 -6.53 16.12 -11.25
CA LYS A 75 -6.59 16.92 -10.02
C LYS A 75 -7.44 16.30 -8.91
N ASN A 76 -7.90 15.08 -9.11
CA ASN A 76 -8.62 14.29 -8.12
C ASN A 76 -7.71 13.17 -7.58
N PHE A 77 -8.11 12.54 -6.47
CA PHE A 77 -7.50 11.29 -6.06
C PHE A 77 -7.72 10.23 -7.15
N ALA A 78 -6.67 9.51 -7.50
CA ALA A 78 -6.75 8.39 -8.44
C ALA A 78 -7.24 7.11 -7.73
N TYR A 79 -6.93 7.01 -6.44
CA TYR A 79 -7.27 5.86 -5.61
C TYR A 79 -7.76 6.33 -4.24
N VAL A 80 -8.59 5.50 -3.61
CA VAL A 80 -8.95 5.58 -2.19
C VAL A 80 -8.77 4.21 -1.55
N ASP A 81 -8.17 4.18 -0.35
CA ASP A 81 -7.97 2.95 0.42
C ASP A 81 -9.05 2.86 1.51
N PHE A 82 -9.94 1.88 1.37
CA PHE A 82 -10.95 1.52 2.36
C PHE A 82 -10.63 0.15 2.94
N GLU A 83 -10.66 0.00 4.26
CA GLU A 83 -10.51 -1.31 4.87
C GLU A 83 -11.67 -2.25 4.45
N ASP A 84 -11.45 -3.55 4.52
CA ASP A 84 -12.40 -4.58 4.08
C ASP A 84 -13.74 -4.56 4.85
N ASP A 85 -13.73 -4.06 6.07
CA ASP A 85 -14.90 -3.86 6.92
C ASP A 85 -15.56 -2.46 6.77
N PHE A 86 -14.91 -1.49 6.08
CA PHE A 86 -15.52 -0.20 5.79
C PHE A 86 -16.59 -0.34 4.71
N ASN A 87 -17.85 -0.32 5.15
CA ASN A 87 -18.98 -0.58 4.28
C ASN A 87 -19.99 0.58 4.30
N ILE A 88 -19.62 1.68 3.64
CA ILE A 88 -20.47 2.87 3.47
C ILE A 88 -20.79 3.04 1.98
N PRO A 89 -21.93 2.49 1.49
CA PRO A 89 -22.24 2.48 0.05
C PRO A 89 -22.17 3.83 -0.61
N SER A 90 -22.70 4.89 0.01
CA SER A 90 -22.71 6.24 -0.56
C SER A 90 -21.30 6.80 -0.83
N ILE A 91 -20.32 6.46 0.01
CA ILE A 91 -18.92 6.88 -0.20
C ILE A 91 -18.26 6.05 -1.31
N GLN A 92 -18.58 4.77 -1.40
CA GLN A 92 -18.10 3.89 -2.49
C GLN A 92 -18.68 4.34 -3.84
N ASP A 93 -19.98 4.61 -3.88
CA ASP A 93 -20.67 5.10 -5.08
C ASP A 93 -20.09 6.45 -5.53
N ALA A 94 -19.81 7.35 -4.59
CA ALA A 94 -19.17 8.62 -4.88
C ALA A 94 -17.77 8.43 -5.47
N ALA A 95 -16.95 7.55 -4.89
CA ALA A 95 -15.62 7.25 -5.43
C ALA A 95 -15.72 6.74 -6.87
N GLN A 96 -16.59 5.78 -7.15
CA GLN A 96 -16.82 5.24 -8.49
C GLN A 96 -17.34 6.30 -9.48
N ALA A 97 -18.31 7.12 -9.07
CA ALA A 97 -18.88 8.16 -9.90
C ALA A 97 -17.83 9.20 -10.33
N PHE A 98 -16.85 9.48 -9.48
CA PHE A 98 -15.76 10.39 -9.78
C PHE A 98 -14.56 9.70 -10.47
N GLY A 99 -14.66 8.40 -10.75
CA GLY A 99 -13.62 7.63 -11.41
C GLY A 99 -12.40 7.31 -10.50
N VAL A 100 -12.60 7.38 -9.19
CA VAL A 100 -11.59 7.01 -8.19
C VAL A 100 -11.58 5.50 -8.01
N LYS A 101 -10.44 4.85 -8.21
CA LYS A 101 -10.29 3.40 -7.98
C LYS A 101 -10.29 3.08 -6.49
N ILE A 102 -10.96 2.03 -6.10
CA ILE A 102 -11.02 1.60 -4.70
C ILE A 102 -9.99 0.52 -4.44
N ILE A 103 -9.06 0.77 -3.52
CA ILE A 103 -8.23 -0.24 -2.89
C ILE A 103 -9.01 -0.74 -1.67
N ARG A 104 -9.29 -2.05 -1.63
CA ARG A 104 -9.95 -2.67 -0.49
C ARG A 104 -8.89 -3.37 0.35
N SER A 105 -8.61 -2.88 1.57
CA SER A 105 -7.45 -3.30 2.32
C SER A 105 -7.77 -4.08 3.59
N HIS A 106 -6.93 -5.06 3.89
CA HIS A 106 -6.91 -5.82 5.13
C HIS A 106 -5.50 -5.84 5.71
N HIS A 107 -5.39 -5.51 6.99
CA HIS A 107 -4.11 -5.49 7.70
C HIS A 107 -4.16 -6.45 8.89
N ASN A 108 -3.20 -7.38 8.97
CA ASN A 108 -2.99 -8.20 10.17
C ASN A 108 -1.64 -7.85 10.79
N MET A 109 -1.68 -7.06 11.87
CA MET A 109 -0.50 -6.56 12.57
C MET A 109 0.15 -7.61 13.49
N THR A 110 -0.46 -8.77 13.68
CA THR A 110 -0.05 -9.77 14.68
C THR A 110 0.36 -11.13 14.12
N GLY A 111 0.11 -11.37 12.84
CA GLY A 111 0.44 -12.66 12.25
C GLY A 111 0.08 -12.78 10.77
N PRO A 112 0.32 -13.96 10.17
CA PRO A 112 0.00 -14.23 8.78
C PRO A 112 -1.51 -14.26 8.53
N VAL A 113 -1.87 -14.12 7.26
CA VAL A 113 -3.23 -14.29 6.75
C VAL A 113 -3.29 -15.61 6.01
N SER A 114 -4.28 -16.44 6.36
CA SER A 114 -4.56 -17.70 5.66
C SER A 114 -5.48 -17.48 4.46
N ASN A 115 -5.43 -18.39 3.48
CA ASN A 115 -6.31 -18.38 2.31
C ASN A 115 -6.33 -17.00 1.60
N ILE A 116 -5.13 -16.47 1.34
CA ILE A 116 -4.95 -15.11 0.80
C ILE A 116 -5.76 -14.92 -0.48
N ARG A 117 -5.69 -15.86 -1.43
CA ARG A 117 -6.43 -15.80 -2.69
C ARG A 117 -7.93 -15.70 -2.48
N GLU A 118 -8.49 -16.56 -1.62
CA GLU A 118 -9.93 -16.57 -1.33
C GLU A 118 -10.38 -15.29 -0.64
N LYS A 119 -9.60 -14.84 0.36
CA LYS A 119 -9.86 -13.58 1.05
C LYS A 119 -9.84 -12.40 0.07
N MET A 120 -8.85 -12.30 -0.80
CA MET A 120 -8.80 -11.25 -1.82
C MET A 120 -10.00 -11.29 -2.77
N ALA A 121 -10.44 -12.47 -3.19
CA ALA A 121 -11.61 -12.61 -4.02
C ALA A 121 -12.88 -12.09 -3.31
N THR A 122 -13.04 -12.39 -2.01
CA THR A 122 -14.19 -11.90 -1.21
C THR A 122 -14.16 -10.41 -0.94
N MET A 123 -12.97 -9.80 -0.91
CA MET A 123 -12.80 -8.34 -0.73
C MET A 123 -13.25 -7.55 -1.95
N ARG A 124 -13.32 -8.17 -3.12
CA ARG A 124 -13.81 -7.55 -4.37
C ARG A 124 -15.34 -7.62 -4.46
N LYS A 125 -16.02 -6.87 -3.58
CA LYS A 125 -17.49 -6.92 -3.43
C LYS A 125 -18.26 -6.54 -4.68
N THR A 126 -17.75 -5.60 -5.46
CA THR A 126 -18.38 -5.10 -6.70
C THR A 126 -17.61 -5.54 -7.96
N GLY A 127 -16.45 -6.17 -7.81
CA GLY A 127 -15.58 -6.57 -8.91
C GLY A 127 -14.62 -5.46 -9.40
N TYR A 128 -14.80 -4.24 -8.93
CA TYR A 128 -13.96 -3.08 -9.33
C TYR A 128 -12.83 -2.79 -8.36
N GLU A 129 -12.86 -3.35 -7.16
CA GLU A 129 -11.87 -3.12 -6.13
C GLU A 129 -10.56 -3.85 -6.46
N ILE A 130 -9.45 -3.19 -6.07
CA ILE A 130 -8.12 -3.79 -6.00
C ILE A 130 -7.93 -4.27 -4.55
N PRO A 131 -8.01 -5.58 -4.26
CA PRO A 131 -7.81 -6.07 -2.91
C PRO A 131 -6.35 -5.88 -2.49
N LYS A 132 -6.16 -5.49 -1.23
CA LYS A 132 -4.84 -5.30 -0.60
C LYS A 132 -4.78 -6.08 0.70
N ILE A 133 -3.79 -6.94 0.83
CA ILE A 133 -3.49 -7.61 2.10
C ILE A 133 -2.07 -7.25 2.52
N ALA A 134 -1.94 -6.78 3.76
CA ALA A 134 -0.68 -6.56 4.43
C ALA A 134 -0.68 -7.30 5.76
N PHE A 135 0.34 -8.09 6.06
CA PHE A 135 0.38 -8.85 7.30
C PHE A 135 1.80 -8.93 7.88
N MET A 136 1.88 -9.17 9.19
CA MET A 136 3.14 -9.42 9.88
C MET A 136 3.46 -10.91 9.81
N PRO A 137 4.47 -11.34 9.06
CA PRO A 137 4.89 -12.74 9.03
C PRO A 137 5.56 -13.13 10.36
N ARG A 138 5.49 -14.39 10.72
CA ARG A 138 6.19 -14.97 11.88
C ARG A 138 7.50 -15.62 11.48
N SER A 139 7.64 -15.92 10.19
CA SER A 139 8.79 -16.59 9.62
C SER A 139 8.88 -16.39 8.12
N LEU A 140 10.01 -16.75 7.51
CA LEU A 140 10.17 -16.77 6.06
C LEU A 140 9.22 -17.77 5.37
N ALA A 141 8.76 -18.82 6.06
CA ALA A 141 7.77 -19.75 5.50
C ALA A 141 6.42 -19.08 5.22
N ASP A 142 6.05 -18.06 6.01
CA ASP A 142 4.85 -17.26 5.74
C ASP A 142 5.03 -16.39 4.47
N VAL A 143 6.26 -15.91 4.24
CA VAL A 143 6.61 -15.15 3.02
C VAL A 143 6.62 -16.06 1.79
N GLU A 144 7.16 -17.27 1.92
CA GLU A 144 7.06 -18.29 0.85
C GLU A 144 5.59 -18.58 0.50
N THR A 145 4.76 -18.75 1.53
CA THR A 145 3.31 -18.95 1.35
C THR A 145 2.67 -17.78 0.62
N LEU A 146 3.06 -16.53 0.95
CA LEU A 146 2.62 -15.34 0.23
C LEU A 146 2.89 -15.45 -1.27
N PHE A 147 4.12 -15.77 -1.67
CA PHE A 147 4.48 -15.88 -3.08
C PHE A 147 3.74 -17.03 -3.77
N ARG A 148 3.57 -18.17 -3.10
CA ARG A 148 2.83 -19.32 -3.63
C ARG A 148 1.36 -18.98 -3.85
N GLU A 149 0.69 -18.33 -2.90
CA GLU A 149 -0.70 -17.88 -3.02
C GLU A 149 -0.85 -16.81 -4.12
N ALA A 150 0.05 -15.81 -4.14
CA ALA A 150 0.07 -14.78 -5.16
C ALA A 150 0.18 -15.35 -6.58
N SER A 151 1.02 -16.38 -6.77
CA SER A 151 1.22 -17.02 -8.07
C SER A 151 -0.06 -17.65 -8.66
N GLN A 152 -1.05 -17.93 -7.82
CA GLN A 152 -2.33 -18.53 -8.22
C GLN A 152 -3.38 -17.47 -8.62
N ILE A 153 -3.15 -16.19 -8.33
CA ILE A 153 -4.07 -15.12 -8.68
C ILE A 153 -3.75 -14.63 -10.10
N LYS A 154 -4.69 -14.84 -11.03
CA LYS A 154 -4.53 -14.49 -12.46
C LYS A 154 -5.65 -13.59 -12.97
N ASP A 155 -6.73 -13.48 -12.21
CA ASP A 155 -8.01 -12.97 -12.71
C ASP A 155 -8.24 -11.50 -12.38
N PHE A 156 -7.41 -10.91 -11.50
CA PHE A 156 -7.56 -9.53 -11.06
C PHE A 156 -6.25 -8.93 -10.51
N ASP A 157 -6.19 -7.59 -10.54
CA ASP A 157 -5.12 -6.84 -9.89
C ASP A 157 -5.25 -6.93 -8.36
N PHE A 158 -4.14 -7.05 -7.66
CA PHE A 158 -4.09 -7.11 -6.20
C PHE A 158 -2.81 -6.47 -5.65
N ILE A 159 -2.84 -6.11 -4.38
CA ILE A 159 -1.68 -5.62 -3.63
C ILE A 159 -1.42 -6.59 -2.49
N LEU A 160 -0.21 -7.12 -2.41
CA LEU A 160 0.15 -8.10 -1.40
C LEU A 160 1.56 -7.83 -0.87
N CYS A 161 1.66 -7.62 0.45
CA CYS A 161 2.96 -7.46 1.10
C CYS A 161 2.96 -8.06 2.50
N ALA A 162 4.09 -8.63 2.86
CA ALA A 162 4.44 -8.93 4.24
C ALA A 162 5.20 -7.74 4.85
N MET A 163 4.96 -7.49 6.12
CA MET A 163 5.58 -6.40 6.88
C MET A 163 6.79 -6.91 7.69
N GLY A 164 7.54 -5.99 8.29
CA GLY A 164 8.69 -6.33 9.11
C GLY A 164 9.91 -6.78 8.30
N VAL A 165 10.93 -7.21 9.03
CA VAL A 165 12.22 -7.63 8.44
C VAL A 165 12.04 -8.90 7.62
N GLU A 166 11.33 -9.89 8.17
CA GLU A 166 11.03 -11.15 7.48
C GLU A 166 10.20 -10.95 6.22
N GLY A 167 9.33 -9.92 6.23
CA GLY A 167 8.46 -9.57 5.11
C GLY A 167 9.13 -8.78 4.00
N PHE A 168 10.33 -8.24 4.25
CA PHE A 168 11.05 -7.37 3.33
C PHE A 168 11.19 -7.92 1.90
N PRO A 169 11.48 -9.21 1.68
CA PRO A 169 11.54 -9.77 0.35
C PRO A 169 10.29 -9.54 -0.49
N SER A 170 9.10 -9.52 0.11
CA SER A 170 7.85 -9.31 -0.61
C SER A 170 7.73 -7.90 -1.21
N ARG A 171 8.44 -6.92 -0.65
CA ARG A 171 8.48 -5.54 -1.16
C ARG A 171 9.43 -5.40 -2.34
N VAL A 172 10.64 -5.95 -2.20
CA VAL A 172 11.66 -5.92 -3.25
C VAL A 172 11.22 -6.74 -4.45
N LEU A 173 10.62 -7.91 -4.18
CA LEU A 173 10.21 -8.87 -5.20
C LEU A 173 8.71 -8.74 -5.59
N ALA A 174 8.12 -7.57 -5.40
CA ALA A 174 6.70 -7.34 -5.69
C ALA A 174 6.32 -7.68 -7.14
N SER A 175 7.23 -7.42 -8.10
CA SER A 175 7.03 -7.76 -9.50
C SER A 175 6.94 -9.27 -9.74
N LEU A 176 7.67 -10.09 -8.99
CA LEU A 176 7.58 -11.56 -9.07
C LEU A 176 6.24 -12.09 -8.56
N SER A 177 5.66 -11.44 -7.55
CA SER A 177 4.34 -11.79 -7.02
C SER A 177 3.19 -11.23 -7.85
N ASN A 178 3.43 -10.42 -8.88
CA ASN A 178 2.44 -9.62 -9.59
C ASN A 178 1.66 -8.64 -8.71
N SER A 179 2.23 -8.20 -7.60
CA SER A 179 1.61 -7.16 -6.80
C SER A 179 1.50 -5.86 -7.60
N TYR A 180 0.31 -5.28 -7.62
CA TYR A 180 0.01 -4.06 -8.37
C TYR A 180 0.84 -2.85 -7.91
N LEU A 181 1.14 -2.78 -6.61
CA LEU A 181 1.98 -1.75 -6.00
C LEU A 181 2.92 -2.38 -4.96
N THR A 182 4.07 -1.75 -4.76
CA THR A 182 4.87 -1.83 -3.53
C THR A 182 4.95 -0.45 -2.88
N PHE A 183 5.22 -0.41 -1.57
CA PHE A 183 5.23 0.83 -0.80
C PHE A 183 6.63 1.13 -0.29
N VAL A 184 7.02 2.37 -0.44
CA VAL A 184 8.28 2.94 0.04
C VAL A 184 7.99 4.15 0.92
N SER A 185 8.94 4.56 1.73
CA SER A 185 8.83 5.76 2.57
C SER A 185 9.98 6.72 2.28
N PRO A 186 9.73 8.04 2.28
CA PRO A 186 10.80 9.02 2.22
C PRO A 186 11.82 8.80 3.34
N LYS A 187 13.10 9.12 3.09
CA LYS A 187 14.19 8.94 4.07
C LYS A 187 13.89 9.62 5.41
N GLU A 188 13.24 10.77 5.37
CA GLU A 188 12.94 11.59 6.55
C GLU A 188 11.94 10.92 7.52
N VAL A 189 11.12 10.01 7.03
CA VAL A 189 10.11 9.32 7.86
C VAL A 189 10.38 7.83 8.03
N ILE A 190 11.45 7.32 7.42
CA ILE A 190 11.73 5.87 7.37
C ILE A 190 11.93 5.29 8.78
N GLU A 191 12.55 6.03 9.69
CA GLU A 191 12.76 5.57 11.07
C GLU A 191 11.43 5.27 11.79
N HIS A 192 10.36 5.99 11.44
CA HIS A 192 9.03 5.78 11.99
C HIS A 192 8.28 4.60 11.35
N THR A 193 8.73 4.11 10.20
CA THR A 193 8.08 3.04 9.42
C THR A 193 8.97 1.81 9.23
N LYS A 194 10.20 1.86 9.74
CA LYS A 194 11.18 0.77 9.62
C LYS A 194 10.68 -0.57 10.18
N PHE A 195 9.93 -0.53 11.27
CA PHE A 195 9.34 -1.73 11.87
C PHE A 195 8.32 -2.41 10.93
N LEU A 196 7.80 -1.69 9.94
CA LEU A 196 6.94 -2.24 8.88
C LEU A 196 7.75 -2.77 7.67
N GLY A 197 9.09 -2.74 7.74
CA GLY A 197 9.95 -3.15 6.63
C GLY A 197 9.97 -2.13 5.48
N HIS A 198 9.67 -0.86 5.73
CA HIS A 198 9.76 0.17 4.69
C HIS A 198 11.23 0.47 4.35
N ILE A 199 11.45 0.81 3.10
CA ILE A 199 12.71 1.22 2.51
C ILE A 199 12.48 2.52 1.74
N ASP A 200 13.50 3.32 1.56
CA ASP A 200 13.41 4.51 0.72
C ASP A 200 13.49 4.15 -0.78
N PRO A 201 12.90 4.99 -1.67
CA PRO A 201 12.84 4.71 -3.10
C PRO A 201 14.22 4.58 -3.74
N GLU A 202 15.18 5.42 -3.31
CA GLU A 202 16.53 5.43 -3.87
C GLU A 202 17.28 4.12 -3.56
N THR A 203 17.21 3.66 -2.32
CA THR A 203 17.79 2.37 -1.92
C THR A 203 17.09 1.21 -2.64
N LEU A 204 15.76 1.23 -2.75
CA LEU A 204 15.02 0.20 -3.48
C LEU A 204 15.47 0.13 -4.95
N GLN A 205 15.71 1.27 -5.59
CA GLN A 205 16.14 1.32 -6.98
C GLN A 205 17.63 1.00 -7.16
N ASN A 206 18.49 1.65 -6.37
CA ASN A 206 19.94 1.60 -6.62
C ASN A 206 20.61 0.35 -6.04
N LEU A 207 20.17 -0.12 -4.86
CA LEU A 207 20.73 -1.33 -4.25
C LEU A 207 20.05 -2.60 -4.75
N TYR A 208 18.72 -2.58 -4.88
CA TYR A 208 17.95 -3.77 -5.23
C TYR A 208 17.55 -3.81 -6.71
N SER A 209 17.86 -2.78 -7.49
CA SER A 209 17.54 -2.71 -8.94
C SER A 209 16.06 -3.03 -9.24
N PHE A 210 15.14 -2.50 -8.41
CA PHE A 210 13.73 -2.88 -8.41
C PHE A 210 13.08 -2.84 -9.80
N SER A 211 13.37 -1.79 -10.60
CA SER A 211 12.81 -1.66 -11.96
C SER A 211 13.30 -2.73 -12.93
N SER A 212 14.39 -3.44 -12.61
CA SER A 212 14.93 -4.51 -13.43
C SER A 212 14.38 -5.89 -13.05
N ILE A 213 13.65 -6.00 -11.95
CA ILE A 213 13.06 -7.26 -11.49
C ILE A 213 11.79 -7.53 -12.31
N THR A 214 11.79 -8.67 -13.01
CA THR A 214 10.66 -9.13 -13.83
C THR A 214 10.25 -10.53 -13.41
N LYS A 215 9.20 -11.07 -14.03
CA LYS A 215 8.75 -12.45 -13.83
C LYS A 215 9.82 -13.49 -14.18
N ASP A 216 10.74 -13.14 -15.08
CA ASP A 216 11.79 -14.03 -15.58
C ASP A 216 13.09 -13.87 -14.79
N THR A 217 13.10 -13.04 -13.74
CA THR A 217 14.27 -12.86 -12.87
C THR A 217 14.55 -14.11 -12.07
N SER A 218 15.74 -14.69 -12.25
CA SER A 218 16.21 -15.83 -11.45
C SER A 218 16.72 -15.35 -10.11
N LEU A 219 16.30 -16.01 -9.03
CA LEU A 219 16.74 -15.73 -7.68
C LEU A 219 17.74 -16.80 -7.24
N TYR A 220 18.85 -16.34 -6.65
CA TYR A 220 19.86 -17.21 -6.04
C TYR A 220 20.00 -16.82 -4.57
N GLY A 221 19.99 -17.80 -3.68
CA GLY A 221 20.19 -17.62 -2.24
C GLY A 221 21.53 -18.18 -1.80
N ILE A 222 22.21 -17.46 -0.92
CA ILE A 222 23.37 -17.94 -0.20
C ILE A 222 22.98 -18.10 1.25
N THR A 223 23.14 -19.29 1.81
CA THR A 223 22.95 -19.55 3.25
C THR A 223 24.26 -19.96 3.86
N ALA A 224 24.65 -19.33 4.95
CA ALA A 224 25.81 -19.72 5.74
C ALA A 224 25.59 -19.44 7.21
N TRP A 225 26.24 -20.22 8.07
CA TRP A 225 26.23 -20.06 9.52
C TRP A 225 27.61 -20.43 10.06
N PRO A 226 28.21 -19.63 10.91
CA PRO A 226 27.97 -18.25 11.37
C PRO A 226 28.86 -17.21 10.66
N SER A 227 29.34 -17.45 9.46
CA SER A 227 30.54 -16.81 8.92
C SER A 227 30.33 -15.86 7.76
N ILE A 228 29.16 -15.23 7.63
CA ILE A 228 29.00 -14.17 6.62
C ILE A 228 29.08 -12.80 7.28
N ASP A 229 30.27 -12.39 7.67
CA ASP A 229 30.53 -10.99 8.04
C ASP A 229 30.95 -10.11 6.84
N SER A 230 31.00 -10.64 5.63
CA SER A 230 31.66 -9.97 4.51
C SER A 230 30.89 -9.90 3.21
N SER A 231 29.59 -10.20 3.20
CA SER A 231 28.83 -10.30 1.95
C SER A 231 27.74 -9.24 1.78
N VAL A 232 27.96 -8.06 2.36
CA VAL A 232 27.12 -6.88 2.07
C VAL A 232 27.94 -5.82 1.36
#